data_12c46dccfab47454f16520f8c345198f
#
_entry.id   12c46dccfab47454f16520f8c345198f
#
_cell.length_a   1.000
_cell.length_b   1.000
_cell.length_c   1.000
_cell.angle_alpha   90.00
_cell.angle_beta   90.00
_cell.angle_gamma   90.00
#
_symmetry.space_group_name_H-M   'P 1'
#
loop_
_entity.id
_entity.type
_entity.pdbx_description
1 polymer ?
#
loop_
_entity_poly.entity_id
_entity_poly.type
_entity_poly.pdbx_seq_one_letter_code
_entity_poly.pdbx_strand_id
1 'polypeptide(L)'
;MTDEHSYAAPSMDSGFSEGDRIIAINGTPVNSVDEMQMVLDQLNTSSTNVTIENNEGRVNKNIKLCRDSETKHFRMGIWAKDTAAGIGTLTFYSEECHMYGALGHAITDNGTKYEISGGSLQKAEITGIKKGVAGTPGELRGYFNESSDRIGNVSVNCETGIYGSLEENTMIAASTEFCRLAVANNSEIHKGSAYIMTSAIDGKLTKYDIEITQINKGSSDGTKSFNIKIIDKRLLKVTGGIVQGMSGSPIIQDGKFAGAVTHVMINDPQIGYGIFAMSMIDTMYNSMTSNTHQNADKKEAA
;
A
#
# COMPACT_ATOMS: atom_id res chain seq x y z
N MET A 1 37.54 2.67 -29.90
CA MET A 1 36.27 2.23 -30.47
C MET A 1 35.36 2.05 -29.26
N THR A 2 34.53 3.01 -29.00
CA THR A 2 33.53 2.97 -27.90
C THR A 2 32.25 2.39 -28.49
N ASP A 3 31.92 1.16 -28.10
CA ASP A 3 30.60 0.57 -28.42
C ASP A 3 29.52 1.36 -27.71
N GLU A 4 28.89 2.29 -28.42
CA GLU A 4 27.64 2.89 -28.04
C GLU A 4 26.56 1.83 -28.20
N HIS A 5 26.18 1.19 -27.11
CA HIS A 5 24.96 0.40 -27.05
C HIS A 5 23.78 1.37 -27.11
N SER A 6 23.25 1.61 -28.30
CA SER A 6 21.99 2.35 -28.44
C SER A 6 20.83 1.46 -28.00
N TYR A 7 20.20 1.82 -26.89
CA TYR A 7 18.96 1.19 -26.44
C TYR A 7 17.79 1.82 -27.20
N ALA A 8 17.09 1.03 -27.99
CA ALA A 8 15.85 1.47 -28.61
C ALA A 8 14.69 1.37 -27.61
N ALA A 9 13.94 2.44 -27.45
CA ALA A 9 12.71 2.46 -26.65
C ALA A 9 11.50 2.73 -27.57
N PRO A 10 11.01 1.73 -28.32
CA PRO A 10 9.99 1.91 -29.35
C PRO A 10 8.67 2.39 -28.80
N SER A 11 8.38 2.16 -27.51
CA SER A 11 7.18 2.62 -26.84
C SER A 11 7.11 4.14 -26.68
N MET A 12 8.26 4.82 -26.54
CA MET A 12 8.30 6.29 -26.43
C MET A 12 7.80 6.95 -27.73
N ASP A 13 8.19 6.39 -28.88
CA ASP A 13 7.73 6.87 -30.18
C ASP A 13 6.24 6.59 -30.43
N SER A 14 5.65 5.68 -29.67
CA SER A 14 4.24 5.30 -29.77
C SER A 14 3.34 6.07 -28.81
N GLY A 15 3.89 7.05 -28.06
CA GLY A 15 3.14 7.93 -27.19
C GLY A 15 2.67 7.29 -25.88
N PHE A 16 3.39 6.27 -25.38
CA PHE A 16 3.17 5.76 -24.02
C PHE A 16 3.63 6.79 -23.00
N SER A 17 2.92 6.86 -21.90
CA SER A 17 3.23 7.72 -20.78
C SER A 17 3.42 6.89 -19.51
N GLU A 18 4.18 7.41 -18.56
CA GLU A 18 4.24 6.85 -17.23
C GLU A 18 2.84 6.87 -16.59
N GLY A 19 2.42 5.75 -15.99
CA GLY A 19 1.08 5.58 -15.46
C GLY A 19 0.06 4.95 -16.42
N ASP A 20 0.39 4.77 -17.72
CA ASP A 20 -0.45 4.00 -18.64
C ASP A 20 -0.52 2.54 -18.17
N ARG A 21 -1.73 2.02 -17.97
CA ARG A 21 -1.96 0.63 -17.58
C ARG A 21 -2.16 -0.24 -18.82
N ILE A 22 -1.28 -1.19 -19.06
CA ILE A 22 -1.41 -2.16 -20.16
C ILE A 22 -2.43 -3.22 -19.74
N ILE A 23 -3.48 -3.39 -20.55
CA ILE A 23 -4.57 -4.35 -20.27
C ILE A 23 -4.69 -5.46 -21.30
N ALA A 24 -4.16 -5.28 -22.51
CA ALA A 24 -4.13 -6.33 -23.52
C ALA A 24 -3.03 -6.09 -24.55
N ILE A 25 -2.50 -7.17 -25.13
CA ILE A 25 -1.57 -7.16 -26.26
C ILE A 25 -2.18 -7.99 -27.38
N ASN A 26 -2.30 -7.39 -28.56
CA ASN A 26 -2.93 -8.01 -29.74
C ASN A 26 -4.30 -8.63 -29.44
N GLY A 27 -5.09 -7.97 -28.58
CA GLY A 27 -6.41 -8.42 -28.13
C GLY A 27 -6.39 -9.49 -27.02
N THR A 28 -5.23 -10.02 -26.65
CA THR A 28 -5.08 -10.98 -25.55
C THR A 28 -4.91 -10.20 -24.22
N PRO A 29 -5.81 -10.36 -23.25
CA PRO A 29 -5.66 -9.74 -21.93
C PRO A 29 -4.35 -10.14 -21.24
N VAL A 30 -3.73 -9.19 -20.53
CA VAL A 30 -2.51 -9.42 -19.72
C VAL A 30 -2.67 -8.75 -18.36
N ASN A 31 -2.29 -9.45 -17.30
CA ASN A 31 -2.39 -9.00 -15.92
C ASN A 31 -1.03 -9.01 -15.18
N SER A 32 0.02 -9.52 -15.83
CA SER A 32 1.37 -9.56 -15.28
C SER A 32 2.40 -9.31 -16.37
N VAL A 33 3.62 -8.97 -15.94
CA VAL A 33 4.78 -8.84 -16.83
C VAL A 33 5.11 -10.18 -17.50
N ASP A 34 4.96 -11.28 -16.79
CA ASP A 34 5.18 -12.63 -17.34
C ASP A 34 4.13 -12.98 -18.42
N GLU A 35 2.85 -12.73 -18.18
CA GLU A 35 1.81 -12.92 -19.19
C GLU A 35 2.06 -12.05 -20.42
N MET A 36 2.45 -10.78 -20.21
CA MET A 36 2.84 -9.88 -21.28
C MET A 36 3.98 -10.47 -22.10
N GLN A 37 5.03 -10.99 -21.46
CA GLN A 37 6.16 -11.59 -22.16
C GLN A 37 5.75 -12.86 -22.91
N MET A 38 4.92 -13.73 -22.32
CA MET A 38 4.40 -14.91 -23.00
C MET A 38 3.62 -14.57 -24.27
N VAL A 39 2.82 -13.51 -24.25
CA VAL A 39 2.11 -13.05 -25.44
C VAL A 39 3.08 -12.49 -26.49
N LEU A 40 4.07 -11.69 -26.07
CA LEU A 40 5.07 -11.14 -26.98
C LEU A 40 5.90 -12.23 -27.65
N ASP A 41 6.23 -13.30 -26.95
CA ASP A 41 7.03 -14.42 -27.47
C ASP A 41 6.28 -15.26 -28.51
N GLN A 42 4.96 -15.20 -28.53
CA GLN A 42 4.12 -15.85 -29.55
C GLN A 42 3.99 -15.00 -30.82
N LEU A 43 4.39 -13.73 -30.79
CA LEU A 43 4.31 -12.87 -31.94
C LEU A 43 5.42 -13.14 -32.95
N ASN A 44 5.05 -13.16 -34.23
CA ASN A 44 6.00 -13.29 -35.35
C ASN A 44 6.14 -11.98 -36.14
N THR A 45 5.71 -10.85 -35.56
CA THR A 45 5.67 -9.53 -36.20
C THR A 45 6.51 -8.54 -35.41
N SER A 46 7.09 -7.57 -36.11
CA SER A 46 7.87 -6.49 -35.48
C SER A 46 7.02 -5.32 -34.95
N SER A 47 5.71 -5.48 -34.95
CA SER A 47 4.77 -4.50 -34.36
C SER A 47 3.54 -5.20 -33.83
N THR A 48 2.90 -4.62 -32.81
CA THR A 48 1.68 -5.15 -32.20
C THR A 48 0.77 -4.03 -31.72
N ASN A 49 -0.51 -4.34 -31.57
CA ASN A 49 -1.46 -3.45 -30.91
C ASN A 49 -1.46 -3.70 -29.42
N VAL A 50 -1.32 -2.62 -28.63
CA VAL A 50 -1.41 -2.65 -27.17
C VAL A 50 -2.60 -1.81 -26.75
N THR A 51 -3.50 -2.41 -26.00
CA THR A 51 -4.59 -1.69 -25.34
C THR A 51 -4.12 -1.21 -23.99
N ILE A 52 -4.17 0.08 -23.81
CA ILE A 52 -3.88 0.72 -22.50
C ILE A 52 -5.15 1.33 -21.93
N GLU A 53 -5.16 1.51 -20.62
CA GLU A 53 -6.16 2.25 -19.88
C GLU A 53 -5.46 3.37 -19.11
N ASN A 54 -5.96 4.59 -19.24
CA ASN A 54 -5.48 5.77 -18.55
C ASN A 54 -6.67 6.70 -18.19
N ASN A 55 -6.39 7.91 -17.73
CA ASN A 55 -7.42 8.88 -17.34
C ASN A 55 -8.38 9.29 -18.49
N GLU A 56 -7.99 9.07 -19.74
CA GLU A 56 -8.81 9.34 -20.92
C GLU A 56 -9.65 8.12 -21.34
N GLY A 57 -9.46 6.97 -20.68
CA GLY A 57 -10.14 5.72 -20.96
C GLY A 57 -9.26 4.68 -21.65
N ARG A 58 -9.89 3.77 -22.41
CA ARG A 58 -9.18 2.70 -23.12
C ARG A 58 -8.77 3.15 -24.51
N VAL A 59 -7.48 3.07 -24.78
CA VAL A 59 -6.87 3.48 -26.05
C VAL A 59 -6.04 2.33 -26.63
N ASN A 60 -6.15 2.11 -27.94
CA ASN A 60 -5.29 1.16 -28.66
C ASN A 60 -4.11 1.92 -29.28
N LYS A 61 -2.90 1.44 -29.01
CA LYS A 61 -1.65 1.98 -29.58
C LYS A 61 -0.93 0.90 -30.36
N ASN A 62 -0.49 1.22 -31.58
CA ASN A 62 0.35 0.34 -32.36
C ASN A 62 1.79 0.66 -32.05
N ILE A 63 2.54 -0.34 -31.56
CA ILE A 63 3.96 -0.19 -31.23
C ILE A 63 4.85 -1.08 -32.08
N LYS A 64 6.03 -0.58 -32.38
CA LYS A 64 7.11 -1.38 -32.93
C LYS A 64 7.77 -2.16 -31.80
N LEU A 65 8.16 -3.39 -32.07
CA LEU A 65 8.87 -4.24 -31.13
C LEU A 65 10.35 -4.25 -31.47
N CYS A 66 11.21 -4.22 -30.46
CA CYS A 66 12.62 -4.53 -30.59
C CYS A 66 12.84 -6.01 -30.42
N ARG A 67 13.84 -6.56 -31.10
CA ARG A 67 14.27 -7.92 -30.88
C ARG A 67 15.53 -7.89 -30.02
N ASP A 68 15.46 -8.53 -28.86
CA ASP A 68 16.62 -8.68 -27.99
C ASP A 68 17.74 -9.44 -28.71
N SER A 69 18.96 -8.92 -28.67
CA SER A 69 20.08 -9.48 -29.43
C SER A 69 20.58 -10.82 -28.92
N GLU A 70 20.39 -11.11 -27.62
CA GLU A 70 20.83 -12.33 -26.97
C GLU A 70 19.73 -13.39 -26.95
N THR A 71 18.56 -13.05 -26.36
CA THR A 71 17.47 -13.99 -26.17
C THR A 71 16.61 -14.18 -27.41
N LYS A 72 16.71 -13.28 -28.41
CA LYS A 72 15.88 -13.23 -29.62
C LYS A 72 14.39 -12.99 -29.38
N HIS A 73 13.98 -12.74 -28.14
CA HIS A 73 12.60 -12.41 -27.78
C HIS A 73 12.22 -10.99 -28.21
N PHE A 74 10.96 -10.77 -28.50
CA PHE A 74 10.44 -9.42 -28.72
C PHE A 74 10.28 -8.68 -27.41
N ARG A 75 10.61 -7.38 -27.43
CA ARG A 75 10.50 -6.45 -26.32
C ARG A 75 9.79 -5.18 -26.77
N MET A 76 9.00 -4.61 -25.90
CA MET A 76 8.34 -3.33 -26.13
C MET A 76 9.27 -2.13 -25.81
N GLY A 77 10.38 -2.36 -25.11
CA GLY A 77 11.30 -1.29 -24.69
C GLY A 77 10.69 -0.38 -23.63
N ILE A 78 9.90 -0.92 -22.74
CA ILE A 78 9.29 -0.23 -21.59
C ILE A 78 9.76 -0.84 -20.28
N TRP A 79 9.64 -0.04 -19.23
CA TRP A 79 9.66 -0.51 -17.86
C TRP A 79 8.21 -0.77 -17.43
N ALA A 80 7.85 -2.03 -17.29
CA ALA A 80 6.54 -2.44 -16.78
C ALA A 80 6.66 -2.92 -15.33
N LYS A 81 5.64 -2.66 -14.54
CA LYS A 81 5.55 -3.03 -13.13
C LYS A 81 4.16 -3.62 -12.89
N ASP A 82 4.09 -4.83 -12.41
CA ASP A 82 2.84 -5.53 -12.09
C ASP A 82 2.67 -5.77 -10.60
N THR A 83 3.70 -5.45 -9.82
CA THR A 83 3.69 -5.59 -8.37
C THR A 83 4.12 -4.30 -7.69
N ALA A 84 3.55 -4.04 -6.53
CA ALA A 84 3.99 -2.99 -5.64
C ALA A 84 4.32 -3.59 -4.28
N ALA A 85 5.47 -3.24 -3.73
CA ALA A 85 5.86 -3.59 -2.39
C ALA A 85 6.18 -2.35 -1.58
N GLY A 86 5.85 -2.37 -0.29
CA GLY A 86 6.12 -1.26 0.61
C GLY A 86 6.13 -1.71 2.06
N ILE A 87 6.74 -0.90 2.92
CA ILE A 87 6.72 -1.10 4.36
C ILE A 87 5.60 -0.27 4.95
N GLY A 88 4.80 -0.89 5.82
CA GLY A 88 3.72 -0.26 6.54
C GLY A 88 3.48 -0.93 7.88
N THR A 89 2.44 -0.52 8.58
CA THR A 89 2.07 -1.09 9.88
C THR A 89 0.72 -1.79 9.79
N LEU A 90 0.66 -3.04 10.26
CA LEU A 90 -0.58 -3.71 10.57
C LEU A 90 -1.21 -2.98 11.76
N THR A 91 -2.39 -2.41 11.55
CA THR A 91 -3.04 -1.52 12.53
C THR A 91 -3.79 -2.28 13.60
N PHE A 92 -4.65 -3.20 13.16
CA PHE A 92 -5.48 -4.03 14.03
C PHE A 92 -5.81 -5.36 13.37
N TYR A 93 -6.21 -6.30 14.21
CA TYR A 93 -6.74 -7.59 13.83
C TYR A 93 -8.04 -7.87 14.59
N SER A 94 -9.05 -8.36 13.89
CA SER A 94 -10.29 -8.82 14.47
C SER A 94 -10.29 -10.34 14.61
N GLU A 95 -10.33 -10.82 15.84
CA GLU A 95 -10.42 -12.26 16.13
C GLU A 95 -11.78 -12.85 15.69
N GLU A 96 -12.82 -12.02 15.64
CA GLU A 96 -14.17 -12.47 15.29
C GLU A 96 -14.29 -12.89 13.82
N CYS A 97 -13.68 -12.12 12.92
CA CYS A 97 -13.75 -12.36 11.48
C CYS A 97 -12.43 -12.80 10.85
N HIS A 98 -11.37 -12.98 11.65
CA HIS A 98 -10.01 -13.35 11.20
C HIS A 98 -9.43 -12.41 10.13
N MET A 99 -9.84 -11.12 10.16
CA MET A 99 -9.36 -10.09 9.25
C MET A 99 -8.52 -9.04 9.95
N TYR A 100 -7.66 -8.41 9.18
CA TYR A 100 -6.85 -7.29 9.63
C TYR A 100 -7.15 -6.02 8.81
N GLY A 101 -6.83 -4.86 9.39
CA GLY A 101 -6.70 -3.59 8.69
C GLY A 101 -5.29 -3.01 8.88
N ALA A 102 -4.77 -2.36 7.86
CA ALA A 102 -3.43 -1.77 7.87
C ALA A 102 -3.37 -0.45 7.09
N LEU A 103 -2.32 0.32 7.30
CA LEU A 103 -1.95 1.58 6.62
C LEU A 103 -2.84 2.79 6.90
N GLY A 104 -4.16 2.64 6.94
CA GLY A 104 -5.09 3.77 7.09
C GLY A 104 -5.25 4.66 5.84
N HIS A 105 -4.65 4.27 4.72
CA HIS A 105 -4.78 4.88 3.39
C HIS A 105 -4.49 3.86 2.29
N ALA A 106 -4.90 4.17 1.07
CA ALA A 106 -4.65 3.29 -0.08
C ALA A 106 -3.16 3.19 -0.41
N ILE A 107 -2.76 2.05 -1.00
CA ILE A 107 -1.51 1.96 -1.75
C ILE A 107 -1.73 2.65 -3.08
N THR A 108 -0.89 3.63 -3.39
CA THR A 108 -0.97 4.44 -4.60
C THR A 108 0.37 4.47 -5.33
N ASP A 109 0.33 4.70 -6.64
CA ASP A 109 1.48 5.07 -7.45
C ASP A 109 1.23 6.43 -8.10
N ASN A 110 2.14 7.38 -7.90
CA ASN A 110 1.99 8.76 -8.39
C ASN A 110 0.60 9.38 -8.12
N GLY A 111 0.01 9.05 -6.94
CA GLY A 111 -1.30 9.54 -6.53
C GLY A 111 -2.49 8.75 -7.11
N THR A 112 -2.25 7.75 -7.95
CA THR A 112 -3.29 6.85 -8.47
C THR A 112 -3.34 5.59 -7.62
N LYS A 113 -4.54 5.23 -7.17
CA LYS A 113 -4.75 4.02 -6.38
C LYS A 113 -4.48 2.77 -7.23
N TYR A 114 -3.72 1.82 -6.67
CA TYR A 114 -3.56 0.52 -7.30
C TYR A 114 -4.86 -0.27 -7.28
N GLU A 115 -5.28 -0.72 -8.45
CA GLU A 115 -6.27 -1.78 -8.59
C GLU A 115 -5.56 -3.12 -8.36
N ILE A 116 -5.84 -3.77 -7.23
CA ILE A 116 -5.22 -5.03 -6.87
C ILE A 116 -6.13 -6.21 -7.22
N SER A 117 -5.56 -7.26 -7.77
CA SER A 117 -6.20 -8.57 -7.90
C SER A 117 -5.91 -9.49 -6.72
N GLY A 118 -5.05 -9.06 -5.81
CA GLY A 118 -4.61 -9.73 -4.60
C GLY A 118 -3.22 -9.26 -4.20
N GLY A 119 -2.74 -9.77 -3.08
CA GLY A 119 -1.41 -9.48 -2.57
C GLY A 119 -1.06 -10.34 -1.37
N SER A 120 0.16 -10.22 -0.88
CA SER A 120 0.62 -10.87 0.34
C SER A 120 0.99 -9.87 1.41
N LEU A 121 0.60 -10.17 2.64
CA LEU A 121 1.10 -9.50 3.84
C LEU A 121 2.29 -10.29 4.36
N GLN A 122 3.41 -9.60 4.58
CA GLN A 122 4.66 -10.24 4.98
C GLN A 122 5.25 -9.52 6.19
N LYS A 123 5.95 -10.26 7.04
CA LYS A 123 6.71 -9.65 8.13
C LYS A 123 7.97 -9.01 7.57
N ALA A 124 8.17 -7.73 7.87
CA ALA A 124 9.36 -7.01 7.47
C ALA A 124 10.32 -6.83 8.65
N GLU A 125 11.62 -6.97 8.41
CA GLU A 125 12.68 -6.58 9.33
C GLU A 125 13.17 -5.18 9.01
N ILE A 126 13.09 -4.27 9.99
CA ILE A 126 13.58 -2.90 9.83
C ILE A 126 15.07 -2.87 10.09
N THR A 127 15.84 -2.48 9.08
CA THR A 127 17.31 -2.42 9.10
C THR A 127 17.85 -1.00 9.21
N GLY A 128 17.03 0.00 9.00
CA GLY A 128 17.46 1.39 9.07
C GLY A 128 16.32 2.38 9.00
N ILE A 129 16.65 3.61 9.37
CA ILE A 129 15.70 4.74 9.35
C ILE A 129 16.39 5.92 8.66
N LYS A 130 15.78 6.42 7.61
CA LYS A 130 16.10 7.73 7.06
C LYS A 130 15.29 8.76 7.82
N LYS A 131 15.97 9.63 8.54
CA LYS A 131 15.32 10.66 9.37
C LYS A 131 14.59 11.68 8.49
N GLY A 132 13.35 12.01 8.89
CA GLY A 132 12.57 13.07 8.27
C GLY A 132 13.09 14.45 8.68
N VAL A 133 13.10 15.39 7.74
CA VAL A 133 13.35 16.81 7.95
C VAL A 133 12.33 17.61 7.15
N ALA A 134 12.16 18.89 7.50
CA ALA A 134 11.25 19.77 6.78
C ALA A 134 11.52 19.75 5.27
N GLY A 135 10.50 19.50 4.46
CA GLY A 135 10.59 19.38 3.00
C GLY A 135 11.07 18.02 2.48
N THR A 136 11.55 17.12 3.34
CA THR A 136 12.01 15.78 2.93
C THR A 136 11.49 14.74 3.91
N PRO A 137 10.48 13.96 3.54
CA PRO A 137 9.97 12.87 4.36
C PRO A 137 11.07 11.83 4.65
N GLY A 138 11.03 11.30 5.87
CA GLY A 138 11.86 10.16 6.24
C GLY A 138 11.20 8.85 5.81
N GLU A 139 11.95 7.75 5.96
CA GLU A 139 11.47 6.41 5.60
C GLU A 139 12.05 5.34 6.52
N LEU A 140 11.28 4.29 6.78
CA LEU A 140 11.78 3.04 7.32
C LEU A 140 12.35 2.21 6.17
N ARG A 141 13.53 1.64 6.39
CA ARG A 141 14.17 0.72 5.45
C ARG A 141 14.20 -0.67 6.05
N GLY A 142 13.89 -1.65 5.25
CA GLY A 142 13.85 -3.02 5.71
C GLY A 142 13.79 -3.98 4.53
N TYR A 143 13.76 -5.25 4.84
CA TYR A 143 13.58 -6.33 3.88
C TYR A 143 12.56 -7.34 4.42
N PHE A 144 12.05 -8.16 3.53
CA PHE A 144 11.22 -9.32 3.82
C PHE A 144 11.62 -10.47 2.89
N ASN A 145 11.39 -11.69 3.35
CA ASN A 145 11.65 -12.89 2.58
C ASN A 145 10.31 -13.44 2.08
N GLU A 146 10.09 -13.37 0.77
CA GLU A 146 8.82 -13.71 0.14
C GLU A 146 8.34 -15.14 0.45
N SER A 147 9.25 -16.08 0.68
CA SER A 147 8.92 -17.49 0.92
C SER A 147 8.69 -17.84 2.39
N SER A 148 9.23 -17.07 3.35
CA SER A 148 9.19 -17.43 4.77
C SER A 148 8.40 -16.48 5.64
N ASP A 149 8.21 -15.24 5.21
CA ASP A 149 7.70 -14.15 6.05
C ASP A 149 6.23 -13.81 5.77
N ARG A 150 5.56 -14.60 4.92
CA ARG A 150 4.14 -14.41 4.63
C ARG A 150 3.30 -14.73 5.87
N ILE A 151 2.44 -13.80 6.24
CA ILE A 151 1.55 -13.90 7.39
C ILE A 151 0.07 -13.73 7.04
N GLY A 152 -0.22 -13.36 5.80
CA GLY A 152 -1.59 -13.17 5.34
C GLY A 152 -1.68 -12.76 3.86
N ASN A 153 -2.90 -12.49 3.42
CA ASN A 153 -3.17 -11.94 2.09
C ASN A 153 -3.60 -10.48 2.17
N VAL A 154 -3.58 -9.79 1.03
CA VAL A 154 -4.22 -8.49 0.83
C VAL A 154 -5.35 -8.69 -0.17
N SER A 155 -6.58 -8.47 0.25
CA SER A 155 -7.78 -8.67 -0.59
C SER A 155 -8.39 -7.35 -1.05
N VAL A 156 -8.17 -6.27 -0.31
CA VAL A 156 -8.77 -4.96 -0.59
C VAL A 156 -7.72 -3.88 -0.43
N ASN A 157 -7.65 -2.97 -1.41
CA ASN A 157 -6.92 -1.71 -1.34
C ASN A 157 -7.92 -0.57 -1.59
N CYS A 158 -8.18 0.23 -0.58
CA CYS A 158 -9.14 1.33 -0.68
C CYS A 158 -8.69 2.54 0.12
N GLU A 159 -9.45 3.64 0.06
CA GLU A 159 -9.07 4.92 0.65
C GLU A 159 -8.75 4.83 2.15
N THR A 160 -9.39 3.92 2.89
CA THR A 160 -9.20 3.79 4.34
C THR A 160 -8.13 2.78 4.75
N GLY A 161 -7.44 2.15 3.78
CA GLY A 161 -6.37 1.20 4.05
C GLY A 161 -6.37 -0.03 3.17
N ILE A 162 -5.58 -1.01 3.59
CA ILE A 162 -5.59 -2.36 3.03
C ILE A 162 -6.19 -3.34 4.03
N TYR A 163 -6.90 -4.33 3.52
CA TYR A 163 -7.58 -5.35 4.33
C TYR A 163 -7.37 -6.73 3.73
N GLY A 164 -7.39 -7.73 4.60
CA GLY A 164 -7.24 -9.12 4.20
C GLY A 164 -7.35 -10.05 5.40
N SER A 165 -7.11 -11.34 5.19
CA SER A 165 -7.06 -12.35 6.25
C SER A 165 -5.62 -12.69 6.62
N LEU A 166 -5.42 -13.09 7.87
CA LEU A 166 -4.17 -13.67 8.33
C LEU A 166 -4.20 -15.18 8.14
N GLU A 167 -3.03 -15.78 7.95
CA GLU A 167 -2.90 -17.24 7.89
C GLU A 167 -3.16 -17.84 9.28
N GLU A 168 -3.78 -19.02 9.32
CA GLU A 168 -4.20 -19.70 10.57
C GLU A 168 -3.04 -19.93 11.56
N ASN A 169 -1.83 -20.12 11.05
CA ASN A 169 -0.63 -20.32 11.87
C ASN A 169 0.06 -19.03 12.30
N THR A 170 -0.50 -17.87 11.96
CA THR A 170 0.07 -16.58 12.35
C THR A 170 -0.18 -16.34 13.83
N MET A 171 0.89 -16.41 14.64
CA MET A 171 0.85 -16.30 16.11
C MET A 171 0.56 -14.88 16.61
N ILE A 172 -0.37 -14.16 15.99
CA ILE A 172 -0.76 -12.81 16.42
C ILE A 172 -1.47 -12.88 17.79
N ALA A 173 -2.39 -13.81 17.94
CA ALA A 173 -3.20 -13.94 19.15
C ALA A 173 -2.40 -14.40 20.40
N ALA A 174 -1.25 -15.03 20.22
CA ALA A 174 -0.40 -15.51 21.31
C ALA A 174 0.77 -14.58 21.63
N SER A 175 0.99 -13.53 20.86
CA SER A 175 2.09 -12.60 21.09
C SER A 175 1.72 -11.61 22.19
N THR A 176 2.62 -11.42 23.14
CA THR A 176 2.50 -10.39 24.19
C THR A 176 2.59 -8.96 23.64
N GLU A 177 2.85 -8.83 22.35
CA GLU A 177 2.95 -7.54 21.65
C GLU A 177 1.58 -6.94 21.29
N PHE A 178 0.51 -7.76 21.28
CA PHE A 178 -0.84 -7.30 20.97
C PHE A 178 -1.68 -7.12 22.24
N CYS A 179 -2.44 -6.02 22.30
CA CYS A 179 -3.39 -5.78 23.38
C CYS A 179 -4.81 -5.69 22.82
N ARG A 180 -5.77 -6.29 23.54
CA ARG A 180 -7.18 -6.11 23.24
C ARG A 180 -7.63 -4.76 23.75
N LEU A 181 -8.19 -3.96 22.88
CA LEU A 181 -8.69 -2.61 23.19
C LEU A 181 -10.13 -2.46 22.72
N ALA A 182 -10.92 -1.76 23.51
CA ALA A 182 -12.20 -1.26 23.04
C ALA A 182 -11.96 -0.21 21.94
N VAL A 183 -12.83 -0.16 20.94
CA VAL A 183 -12.79 0.84 19.89
C VAL A 183 -13.46 2.11 20.39
N ALA A 184 -12.83 3.26 20.18
CA ALA A 184 -13.42 4.56 20.48
C ALA A 184 -14.46 4.94 19.42
N ASN A 185 -15.63 5.43 19.85
CA ASN A 185 -16.52 6.12 18.94
C ASN A 185 -15.90 7.43 18.47
N ASN A 186 -16.19 7.89 17.26
CA ASN A 186 -15.67 9.15 16.72
C ASN A 186 -15.95 10.38 17.61
N SER A 187 -17.06 10.35 18.37
CA SER A 187 -17.44 11.41 19.31
C SER A 187 -16.63 11.40 20.61
N GLU A 188 -16.00 10.30 20.96
CA GLU A 188 -15.15 10.20 22.15
C GLU A 188 -13.75 10.73 21.91
N ILE A 189 -13.32 10.83 20.62
CA ILE A 189 -12.00 11.31 20.27
C ILE A 189 -11.95 12.83 20.40
N HIS A 190 -10.97 13.34 21.13
CA HIS A 190 -10.84 14.75 21.46
C HIS A 190 -9.39 15.24 21.36
N LYS A 191 -9.20 16.55 21.38
CA LYS A 191 -7.88 17.18 21.46
C LYS A 191 -7.22 16.85 22.79
N GLY A 192 -5.91 16.56 22.76
CA GLY A 192 -5.14 16.27 23.96
C GLY A 192 -4.23 15.06 23.79
N SER A 193 -3.80 14.54 24.93
CA SER A 193 -2.81 13.44 25.01
C SER A 193 -3.35 12.14 24.41
N ALA A 194 -2.50 11.49 23.67
CA ALA A 194 -2.69 10.13 23.13
C ALA A 194 -1.31 9.49 22.93
N TYR A 195 -1.28 8.25 22.48
CA TYR A 195 -0.02 7.64 22.07
C TYR A 195 -0.19 6.80 20.82
N ILE A 196 0.89 6.63 20.09
CA ILE A 196 0.99 5.65 19.00
C ILE A 196 1.78 4.44 19.47
N MET A 197 1.52 3.30 18.84
CA MET A 197 2.33 2.11 19.00
C MET A 197 3.05 1.82 17.68
N THR A 198 4.36 1.69 17.72
CA THR A 198 5.15 1.36 16.53
C THR A 198 6.41 0.59 16.94
N SER A 199 6.87 -0.27 16.03
CA SER A 199 8.14 -1.01 16.15
C SER A 199 9.28 -0.38 15.34
N ALA A 200 9.12 0.88 14.92
CA ALA A 200 10.01 1.55 13.97
C ALA A 200 11.47 1.67 14.42
N ILE A 201 11.76 1.77 15.74
CA ILE A 201 13.12 2.07 16.20
C ILE A 201 13.98 0.82 16.36
N ASP A 202 13.48 -0.20 17.06
CA ASP A 202 14.27 -1.37 17.47
C ASP A 202 13.55 -2.71 17.17
N GLY A 203 12.54 -2.66 16.34
CA GLY A 203 11.71 -3.83 16.02
C GLY A 203 10.75 -4.25 17.15
N LYS A 204 10.75 -3.55 18.28
CA LYS A 204 9.86 -3.83 19.41
C LYS A 204 8.69 -2.87 19.43
N LEU A 205 7.49 -3.40 19.56
CA LEU A 205 6.29 -2.58 19.67
C LEU A 205 6.34 -1.71 20.92
N THR A 206 6.49 -0.40 20.74
CA THR A 206 6.72 0.57 21.81
C THR A 206 5.72 1.71 21.72
N LYS A 207 5.28 2.21 22.89
CA LYS A 207 4.42 3.40 23.00
C LYS A 207 5.22 4.68 22.92
N TYR A 208 4.72 5.62 22.07
CA TYR A 208 5.29 6.96 21.92
C TYR A 208 4.21 8.02 22.06
N ASP A 209 4.47 9.02 22.86
CA ASP A 209 3.51 10.07 23.17
C ASP A 209 3.28 10.99 21.99
N ILE A 210 2.00 11.27 21.74
CA ILE A 210 1.52 12.22 20.74
C ILE A 210 0.45 13.13 21.36
N GLU A 211 0.12 14.18 20.63
CA GLU A 211 -1.01 15.05 20.91
C GLU A 211 -1.96 15.06 19.72
N ILE A 212 -3.25 14.85 19.94
CA ILE A 212 -4.29 15.13 18.95
C ILE A 212 -4.55 16.64 19.02
N THR A 213 -4.17 17.34 17.97
CA THR A 213 -4.21 18.82 17.95
C THR A 213 -5.49 19.37 17.35
N GLN A 214 -6.13 18.62 16.46
CA GLN A 214 -7.34 19.04 15.77
C GLN A 214 -8.20 17.84 15.38
N ILE A 215 -9.51 17.99 15.47
CA ILE A 215 -10.49 17.02 14.92
C ILE A 215 -11.09 17.64 13.66
N ASN A 216 -11.02 16.91 12.55
CA ASN A 216 -11.47 17.37 11.23
C ASN A 216 -12.83 16.72 10.91
N LYS A 217 -13.92 17.35 11.37
CA LYS A 217 -15.27 16.87 11.06
C LYS A 217 -15.59 17.19 9.60
N GLY A 218 -15.79 16.14 8.77
CA GLY A 218 -16.17 16.29 7.37
C GLY A 218 -15.01 16.36 6.36
N SER A 219 -13.86 15.75 6.68
CA SER A 219 -12.80 15.54 5.70
C SER A 219 -13.33 14.71 4.52
N SER A 220 -13.19 15.23 3.30
CA SER A 220 -13.75 14.63 2.09
C SER A 220 -13.10 13.31 1.71
N ASP A 221 -11.85 13.07 2.12
CA ASP A 221 -11.10 11.85 1.82
C ASP A 221 -11.14 10.79 2.94
N GLY A 222 -11.75 11.12 4.09
CA GLY A 222 -11.88 10.21 5.24
C GLY A 222 -10.57 9.88 5.95
N THR A 223 -9.41 10.06 5.32
CA THR A 223 -8.09 9.64 5.84
C THR A 223 -7.42 10.67 6.73
N LYS A 224 -7.97 11.88 6.80
CA LYS A 224 -7.48 13.01 7.62
C LYS A 224 -8.51 13.42 8.67
N SER A 225 -9.00 12.43 9.42
CA SER A 225 -10.04 12.62 10.43
C SER A 225 -9.60 13.52 11.58
N PHE A 226 -8.32 13.53 11.91
CA PHE A 226 -7.73 14.41 12.92
C PHE A 226 -6.23 14.63 12.67
N ASN A 227 -5.72 15.73 13.23
CA ASN A 227 -4.30 16.05 13.17
C ASN A 227 -3.62 15.56 14.44
N ILE A 228 -2.40 15.03 14.28
CA ILE A 228 -1.56 14.59 15.39
C ILE A 228 -0.21 15.30 15.36
N LYS A 229 0.40 15.43 16.52
CA LYS A 229 1.76 15.92 16.69
C LYS A 229 2.55 14.92 17.53
N ILE A 230 3.70 14.49 17.03
CA ILE A 230 4.64 13.69 17.81
C ILE A 230 5.30 14.58 18.84
N ILE A 231 5.21 14.21 20.13
CA ILE A 231 5.83 14.94 21.25
C ILE A 231 6.88 14.09 21.98
N ASP A 232 6.93 12.78 21.71
CA ASP A 232 7.89 11.88 22.32
C ASP A 232 9.33 12.15 21.83
N LYS A 233 10.19 12.57 22.74
CA LYS A 233 11.57 12.93 22.42
C LYS A 233 12.42 11.75 21.93
N ARG A 234 12.08 10.50 22.35
CA ARG A 234 12.78 9.29 21.93
C ARG A 234 12.54 9.05 20.44
N LEU A 235 11.28 9.12 20.02
CA LEU A 235 10.90 8.96 18.62
C LEU A 235 11.49 10.09 17.76
N LEU A 236 11.29 11.35 18.18
CA LEU A 236 11.80 12.53 17.46
C LEU A 236 13.32 12.51 17.26
N LYS A 237 14.07 12.02 18.24
CA LYS A 237 15.53 11.91 18.14
C LYS A 237 15.96 11.01 16.99
N VAL A 238 15.26 9.92 16.77
CA VAL A 238 15.62 8.89 15.77
C VAL A 238 14.97 9.17 14.42
N THR A 239 13.66 9.41 14.39
CA THR A 239 12.91 9.53 13.13
C THR A 239 12.73 10.97 12.66
N GLY A 240 12.86 11.95 13.54
CA GLY A 240 12.57 13.37 13.24
C GLY A 240 11.09 13.73 13.23
N GLY A 241 10.21 12.73 13.30
CA GLY A 241 8.76 12.84 13.23
C GLY A 241 8.14 11.57 12.67
N ILE A 242 7.03 11.70 11.96
CA ILE A 242 6.39 10.61 11.24
C ILE A 242 7.21 10.33 9.97
N VAL A 243 7.54 9.07 9.73
CA VAL A 243 8.28 8.63 8.54
C VAL A 243 7.46 7.61 7.75
N GLN A 244 7.77 7.45 6.47
CA GLN A 244 7.15 6.42 5.63
C GLN A 244 7.40 5.04 6.23
N GLY A 245 6.36 4.20 6.27
CA GLY A 245 6.34 2.92 6.98
C GLY A 245 5.66 2.99 8.35
N MET A 246 5.49 4.17 8.96
CA MET A 246 4.68 4.35 10.17
C MET A 246 3.17 4.47 9.88
N SER A 247 2.77 4.58 8.63
CA SER A 247 1.35 4.54 8.23
C SER A 247 0.72 3.24 8.74
N GLY A 248 -0.44 3.37 9.39
CA GLY A 248 -1.11 2.28 10.07
C GLY A 248 -0.73 2.14 11.55
N SER A 249 0.26 2.86 12.08
CA SER A 249 0.57 2.81 13.52
C SER A 249 -0.69 3.15 14.33
N PRO A 250 -1.19 2.24 15.20
CA PRO A 250 -2.42 2.48 15.93
C PRO A 250 -2.26 3.62 16.93
N ILE A 251 -3.30 4.46 16.98
CA ILE A 251 -3.43 5.60 17.89
C ILE A 251 -4.38 5.20 19.01
N ILE A 252 -3.93 5.38 20.25
CA ILE A 252 -4.71 5.06 21.43
C ILE A 252 -4.92 6.32 22.26
N GLN A 253 -6.16 6.61 22.60
CA GLN A 253 -6.58 7.69 23.50
C GLN A 253 -7.49 7.13 24.58
N ASP A 254 -7.30 7.53 25.83
CA ASP A 254 -8.10 7.11 27.00
C ASP A 254 -8.27 5.57 27.12
N GLY A 255 -7.23 4.83 26.72
CA GLY A 255 -7.23 3.38 26.76
C GLY A 255 -8.05 2.69 25.66
N LYS A 256 -8.54 3.42 24.67
CA LYS A 256 -9.30 2.91 23.54
C LYS A 256 -8.55 3.08 22.22
N PHE A 257 -8.80 2.18 21.28
CA PHE A 257 -8.31 2.31 19.90
C PHE A 257 -9.05 3.44 19.20
N ALA A 258 -8.36 4.55 18.97
CA ALA A 258 -8.91 5.77 18.39
C ALA A 258 -8.77 5.83 16.85
N GLY A 259 -7.72 5.23 16.31
CA GLY A 259 -7.45 5.28 14.88
C GLY A 259 -6.04 4.88 14.51
N ALA A 260 -5.60 5.30 13.34
CA ALA A 260 -4.27 5.00 12.82
C ALA A 260 -3.61 6.23 12.22
N VAL A 261 -2.28 6.28 12.28
CA VAL A 261 -1.48 7.27 11.55
C VAL A 261 -1.62 7.03 10.05
N THR A 262 -1.86 8.09 9.27
CA THR A 262 -2.02 7.97 7.81
C THR A 262 -0.91 8.70 7.05
N HIS A 263 -0.88 10.02 7.11
CA HIS A 263 0.01 10.85 6.32
C HIS A 263 0.85 11.76 7.21
N VAL A 264 2.03 12.12 6.72
CA VAL A 264 2.92 13.11 7.32
C VAL A 264 2.77 14.45 6.60
N MET A 265 2.91 15.55 7.33
CA MET A 265 3.00 16.87 6.74
C MET A 265 4.43 17.12 6.24
N ILE A 266 4.60 17.33 4.94
CA ILE A 266 5.93 17.42 4.31
C ILE A 266 6.79 18.53 4.91
N ASN A 267 6.19 19.68 5.20
CA ASN A 267 6.91 20.84 5.74
C ASN A 267 7.20 20.77 7.25
N ASP A 268 6.53 19.86 7.97
CA ASP A 268 6.77 19.60 9.39
C ASP A 268 6.52 18.12 9.70
N PRO A 269 7.57 17.29 9.70
CA PRO A 269 7.42 15.84 9.93
C PRO A 269 6.89 15.47 11.33
N GLN A 270 6.90 16.41 12.28
CA GLN A 270 6.32 16.16 13.60
C GLN A 270 4.79 16.17 13.58
N ILE A 271 4.20 16.75 12.52
CA ILE A 271 2.75 16.83 12.33
C ILE A 271 2.31 15.85 11.26
N GLY A 272 1.19 15.20 11.50
CA GLY A 272 0.54 14.33 10.53
C GLY A 272 -0.94 14.21 10.77
N TYR A 273 -1.51 13.22 10.11
CA TYR A 273 -2.94 12.96 10.13
C TYR A 273 -3.22 11.55 10.64
N GLY A 274 -4.41 11.38 11.18
CA GLY A 274 -4.95 10.07 11.54
C GLY A 274 -6.35 9.87 11.00
N ILE A 275 -6.68 8.62 10.73
CA ILE A 275 -8.01 8.13 10.38
C ILE A 275 -8.70 7.60 11.63
N PHE A 276 -10.02 7.75 11.75
CA PHE A 276 -10.80 7.13 12.82
C PHE A 276 -10.80 5.60 12.73
N ALA A 277 -10.69 4.93 13.89
CA ALA A 277 -10.75 3.49 13.98
C ALA A 277 -12.06 2.93 13.40
N MET A 278 -13.18 3.55 13.70
CA MET A 278 -14.51 3.14 13.18
C MET A 278 -14.53 3.14 11.65
N SER A 279 -13.93 4.17 10.99
CA SER A 279 -13.90 4.22 9.52
C SER A 279 -13.17 3.02 8.91
N MET A 280 -12.05 2.59 9.52
CA MET A 280 -11.33 1.41 9.08
C MET A 280 -12.11 0.11 9.35
N ILE A 281 -12.71 -0.01 10.52
CA ILE A 281 -13.46 -1.20 10.94
C ILE A 281 -14.72 -1.37 10.08
N ASP A 282 -15.49 -0.30 9.86
CA ASP A 282 -16.67 -0.32 9.00
C ASP A 282 -16.32 -0.75 7.57
N THR A 283 -15.19 -0.24 7.04
CA THR A 283 -14.71 -0.65 5.72
C THR A 283 -14.34 -2.13 5.69
N MET A 284 -13.66 -2.63 6.72
CA MET A 284 -13.32 -4.04 6.82
C MET A 284 -14.58 -4.92 6.77
N TYR A 285 -15.60 -4.63 7.58
CA TYR A 285 -16.85 -5.38 7.58
C TYR A 285 -17.62 -5.29 6.26
N ASN A 286 -17.68 -4.10 5.65
CA ASN A 286 -18.33 -3.93 4.35
C ASN A 286 -17.62 -4.70 3.23
N SER A 287 -16.31 -4.83 3.28
CA SER A 287 -15.53 -5.61 2.30
C SER A 287 -15.81 -7.12 2.38
N MET A 288 -16.16 -7.63 3.57
CA MET A 288 -16.54 -9.03 3.74
C MET A 288 -17.87 -9.33 3.05
N THR A 289 -18.87 -8.46 3.23
CA THR A 289 -20.21 -8.66 2.65
C THR A 289 -20.19 -8.61 1.13
N SER A 290 -19.37 -7.75 0.53
CA SER A 290 -19.22 -7.65 -0.92
C SER A 290 -18.57 -8.91 -1.54
N ASN A 291 -17.60 -9.51 -0.88
CA ASN A 291 -16.94 -10.75 -1.34
C ASN A 291 -17.87 -11.99 -1.24
N THR A 292 -18.81 -11.99 -0.30
CA THR A 292 -19.77 -13.09 -0.14
C THR A 292 -20.79 -13.11 -1.29
N HIS A 293 -21.21 -11.97 -1.78
CA HIS A 293 -22.13 -11.87 -2.93
C HIS A 293 -21.46 -12.28 -4.26
N GLN A 294 -20.22 -11.87 -4.49
CA GLN A 294 -19.48 -12.27 -5.72
C GLN A 294 -19.18 -13.77 -5.80
N ASN A 295 -19.00 -14.43 -4.67
CA ASN A 295 -18.80 -15.88 -4.60
C ASN A 295 -20.10 -16.67 -4.71
N ALA A 296 -21.25 -16.10 -4.34
CA ALA A 296 -22.56 -16.70 -4.54
C ALA A 296 -22.95 -16.69 -6.02
N ASP A 297 -22.76 -15.55 -6.71
CA ASP A 297 -23.07 -15.40 -8.13
C ASP A 297 -22.20 -16.31 -9.03
N LYS A 298 -20.94 -16.54 -8.64
CA LYS A 298 -20.06 -17.49 -9.36
C LYS A 298 -20.42 -18.96 -9.16
N LYS A 299 -21.12 -19.30 -8.06
CA LYS A 299 -21.61 -20.68 -7.80
C LYS A 299 -22.94 -20.97 -8.48
N GLU A 300 -23.76 -19.96 -8.78
CA GLU A 300 -24.99 -20.12 -9.55
C GLU A 300 -24.75 -20.11 -11.08
N ALA A 301 -23.57 -19.67 -11.53
CA ALA A 301 -23.20 -19.60 -12.95
C ALA A 301 -22.31 -20.78 -13.43
N ALA A 302 -22.03 -21.76 -12.56
CA ALA A 302 -21.26 -22.97 -12.83
C ALA A 302 -22.12 -24.22 -12.69
#